data_6601014d359b2eaa0b4442116a407e66
#
_entry.id   6601014d359b2eaa0b4442116a407e66
#
_cell.length_a   1.000
_cell.length_b   1.000
_cell.length_c   1.000
_cell.angle_alpha   90.00
_cell.angle_beta   90.00
_cell.angle_gamma   90.00
#
_symmetry.space_group_name_H-M   'P 1'
#
loop_
_entity.id
_entity.type
_entity.pdbx_description
1 polymer ?
#
loop_
_entity_poly.entity_id
_entity_poly.type
_entity_poly.pdbx_seq_one_letter_code
_entity_poly.pdbx_strand_id
1 'polypeptide(L)'
;MNLYNLGLTGINAATARLNTTGHNINNVDTQGYNRQQVLVSSVGGSATSVGFYGRGVAVDGVTRQYSSYLYNQLVSARSTQSSYNSYLNEIGQINNLIGNSETGISPALKAFFSSVQAVASESGDAAARQEMIGQANSLVTQINETQEMLNRQRDEINIQVGTTVEQINSYVDRIAGLNEQITLAKASATPGQAPNDLLDQRDQLVSELNQLVGVRVVEQGSSINLTVGNGQVLLSGNQSYPLRAMTSANDPSRTVIAYELPAENGESTWVELDDTRLSGGRLGGLLAFRRESLDSVQNDLGRLALGLAHAFNTQHRQGLDQAGQPGGDFFTIAAPVAHASLSNQGSASAGGNAGLTAEVKDIQALQASDYRISYHAASGKYEIQRLSDGVKRSFDGDAGQVEIDGLSLNLPDATQPGAVEHGDSWLLQPTMNAAASLAVAVENPAEIAAADASGGAINNANALKLAQLQTDKVMGQGSLSISDTYLQIVNKVGVKTGEVTTASKAQDNLVTQRLTAQQEVSGVSLREEQVALMQYAEQYQASARLIDVASQMFDTLLSMK
;
A
#
# COMPACT_ATOMS: atom_id res chain seq x y z
N MET A 1 49.84 40.16 -27.88
CA MET A 1 48.52 39.52 -27.62
C MET A 1 47.80 39.50 -28.95
N ASN A 2 47.27 38.36 -29.35
CA ASN A 2 46.61 38.26 -30.62
C ASN A 2 45.10 38.51 -30.41
N LEU A 3 44.59 39.69 -30.80
CA LEU A 3 43.18 40.06 -30.75
C LEU A 3 42.28 39.00 -31.45
N TYR A 4 42.86 38.30 -32.42
CA TYR A 4 42.21 37.21 -33.11
C TYR A 4 41.85 36.06 -32.12
N ASN A 5 42.80 35.63 -31.25
CA ASN A 5 42.54 34.60 -30.26
C ASN A 5 41.50 35.06 -29.21
N LEU A 6 41.54 36.33 -28.83
CA LEU A 6 40.52 36.90 -27.91
C LEU A 6 39.12 36.84 -28.50
N GLY A 7 38.98 37.25 -29.79
CA GLY A 7 37.71 37.13 -30.52
C GLY A 7 37.28 35.68 -30.69
N LEU A 8 38.17 34.75 -31.03
CA LEU A 8 37.88 33.34 -31.21
C LEU A 8 37.36 32.68 -29.92
N THR A 9 38.00 32.97 -28.78
CA THR A 9 37.54 32.43 -27.47
C THR A 9 36.15 32.98 -27.10
N GLY A 10 35.90 34.25 -27.44
CA GLY A 10 34.58 34.90 -27.26
C GLY A 10 33.48 34.28 -28.14
N ILE A 11 33.78 34.01 -29.42
CA ILE A 11 32.85 33.32 -30.34
C ILE A 11 32.54 31.91 -29.82
N ASN A 12 33.53 31.12 -29.42
CA ASN A 12 33.32 29.78 -28.91
C ASN A 12 32.43 29.77 -27.67
N ALA A 13 32.65 30.70 -26.74
CA ALA A 13 31.83 30.83 -25.54
C ALA A 13 30.38 31.27 -25.88
N ALA A 14 30.22 32.24 -26.80
CA ALA A 14 28.89 32.68 -27.22
C ALA A 14 28.12 31.59 -27.97
N THR A 15 28.79 30.80 -28.84
CA THR A 15 28.19 29.66 -29.54
C THR A 15 27.73 28.58 -28.57
N ALA A 16 28.57 28.22 -27.60
CA ALA A 16 28.19 27.25 -26.57
C ALA A 16 26.94 27.69 -25.78
N ARG A 17 26.89 28.98 -25.40
CA ARG A 17 25.75 29.58 -24.70
C ARG A 17 24.50 29.61 -25.56
N LEU A 18 24.58 29.98 -26.83
CA LEU A 18 23.46 29.98 -27.78
C LEU A 18 22.89 28.57 -27.97
N ASN A 19 23.74 27.59 -28.16
CA ASN A 19 23.33 26.18 -28.28
C ASN A 19 22.62 25.70 -27.02
N THR A 20 23.15 25.99 -25.84
CA THR A 20 22.56 25.60 -24.55
C THR A 20 21.23 26.32 -24.32
N THR A 21 21.13 27.61 -24.61
CA THR A 21 19.86 28.36 -24.53
C THR A 21 18.82 27.79 -25.50
N GLY A 22 19.20 27.46 -26.75
CA GLY A 22 18.31 26.79 -27.70
C GLY A 22 17.85 25.43 -27.21
N HIS A 23 18.74 24.68 -26.59
CA HIS A 23 18.41 23.38 -25.97
C HIS A 23 17.42 23.54 -24.80
N ASN A 24 17.62 24.52 -23.90
CA ASN A 24 16.69 24.87 -22.85
C ASN A 24 15.29 25.24 -23.38
N ILE A 25 15.23 26.11 -24.41
CA ILE A 25 13.97 26.51 -25.02
C ILE A 25 13.20 25.30 -25.59
N ASN A 26 13.90 24.41 -26.29
CA ASN A 26 13.27 23.24 -26.91
C ASN A 26 12.76 22.20 -25.87
N ASN A 27 13.31 22.22 -24.68
CA ASN A 27 12.97 21.25 -23.61
C ASN A 27 12.15 21.87 -22.46
N VAL A 28 11.59 23.09 -22.63
CA VAL A 28 10.82 23.77 -21.58
C VAL A 28 9.63 22.94 -21.08
N ASP A 29 8.97 22.18 -21.96
CA ASP A 29 7.83 21.31 -21.65
C ASP A 29 8.24 19.85 -21.39
N THR A 30 9.54 19.53 -21.46
CA THR A 30 10.03 18.18 -21.19
C THR A 30 10.03 17.89 -19.69
N GLN A 31 9.22 16.93 -19.26
CA GLN A 31 9.12 16.56 -17.83
C GLN A 31 10.47 16.05 -17.31
N GLY A 32 10.89 16.58 -16.15
CA GLY A 32 12.15 16.18 -15.51
C GLY A 32 13.38 16.89 -16.05
N TYR A 33 13.25 17.72 -17.11
CA TYR A 33 14.36 18.50 -17.63
C TYR A 33 14.77 19.61 -16.66
N ASN A 34 16.07 19.73 -16.41
CA ASN A 34 16.66 20.81 -15.61
C ASN A 34 17.40 21.77 -16.52
N ARG A 35 17.19 23.08 -16.30
CA ARG A 35 17.86 24.16 -17.01
C ARG A 35 19.37 23.95 -17.02
N GLN A 36 20.00 24.04 -18.20
CA GLN A 36 21.44 23.92 -18.35
C GLN A 36 22.11 25.27 -18.51
N GLN A 37 23.32 25.41 -17.99
CA GLN A 37 24.09 26.65 -18.06
C GLN A 37 25.54 26.32 -18.43
N VAL A 38 26.11 27.18 -19.34
CA VAL A 38 27.50 27.10 -19.72
C VAL A 38 28.37 27.77 -18.66
N LEU A 39 29.30 27.01 -18.11
CA LEU A 39 30.33 27.53 -17.21
C LEU A 39 31.51 28.03 -18.04
N VAL A 40 31.93 29.27 -17.76
CA VAL A 40 33.08 29.89 -18.41
C VAL A 40 34.04 30.44 -17.35
N SER A 41 35.32 30.29 -17.62
CA SER A 41 36.39 30.87 -16.80
C SER A 41 37.32 31.79 -17.62
N SER A 42 38.01 32.66 -16.92
CA SER A 42 39.08 33.47 -17.55
C SER A 42 40.34 32.64 -17.73
N VAL A 43 40.93 32.66 -18.92
CA VAL A 43 42.19 31.96 -19.24
C VAL A 43 43.43 32.60 -18.57
N GLY A 44 43.23 33.49 -17.63
CA GLY A 44 44.30 34.19 -16.93
C GLY A 44 44.93 35.31 -17.76
N GLY A 45 45.98 35.91 -17.27
CA GLY A 45 46.69 37.02 -17.93
C GLY A 45 48.10 36.66 -18.39
N SER A 46 48.56 37.32 -19.44
CA SER A 46 49.97 37.30 -19.87
C SER A 46 50.67 38.53 -19.32
N ALA A 47 51.81 38.34 -18.66
CA ALA A 47 52.65 39.42 -18.17
C ALA A 47 53.30 40.14 -19.35
N THR A 48 53.25 41.47 -19.37
CA THR A 48 53.91 42.32 -20.34
C THR A 48 54.66 43.44 -19.61
N SER A 49 55.50 44.20 -20.32
CA SER A 49 56.20 45.35 -19.75
C SER A 49 55.28 46.44 -19.20
N VAL A 50 54.04 46.47 -19.58
CA VAL A 50 53.04 47.48 -19.18
C VAL A 50 51.89 46.94 -18.32
N GLY A 51 51.99 45.65 -17.89
CA GLY A 51 51.00 45.00 -17.01
C GLY A 51 50.51 43.65 -17.51
N PHE A 52 49.47 43.11 -16.87
CA PHE A 52 48.87 41.83 -17.23
C PHE A 52 47.67 42.06 -18.18
N TYR A 53 47.70 41.44 -19.34
CA TYR A 53 46.58 41.44 -20.29
C TYR A 53 45.84 40.09 -20.26
N GLY A 54 44.51 40.12 -20.19
CA GLY A 54 43.66 38.91 -20.23
C GLY A 54 43.81 38.14 -21.55
N ARG A 55 43.70 36.81 -21.48
CA ARG A 55 43.86 35.90 -22.63
C ARG A 55 42.56 35.39 -23.21
N GLY A 56 41.43 35.92 -22.75
CA GLY A 56 40.11 35.52 -23.18
C GLY A 56 39.42 34.60 -22.17
N VAL A 57 38.48 33.83 -22.66
CA VAL A 57 37.61 32.93 -21.86
C VAL A 57 37.75 31.48 -22.33
N ALA A 58 37.64 30.55 -21.42
CA ALA A 58 37.49 29.13 -21.73
C ALA A 58 36.08 28.68 -21.35
N VAL A 59 35.52 27.72 -22.11
CA VAL A 59 34.30 27.01 -21.74
C VAL A 59 34.74 25.81 -20.95
N ASP A 60 34.38 25.78 -19.65
CA ASP A 60 34.74 24.69 -18.74
C ASP A 60 33.77 23.50 -18.85
N GLY A 61 32.52 23.77 -19.22
CA GLY A 61 31.51 22.76 -19.42
C GLY A 61 30.09 23.29 -19.41
N VAL A 62 29.13 22.39 -19.54
CA VAL A 62 27.70 22.65 -19.41
C VAL A 62 27.17 21.89 -18.20
N THR A 63 26.59 22.61 -17.26
CA THR A 63 26.03 22.01 -16.03
C THR A 63 24.55 22.28 -15.92
N ARG A 64 23.84 21.36 -15.30
CA ARG A 64 22.42 21.56 -14.96
C ARG A 64 22.27 22.37 -13.67
N GLN A 65 21.29 23.25 -13.64
CA GLN A 65 20.87 23.93 -12.42
C GLN A 65 20.01 22.97 -11.61
N TYR A 66 20.59 22.34 -10.61
CA TYR A 66 20.00 21.23 -9.89
C TYR A 66 20.24 21.33 -8.39
N SER A 67 19.20 21.06 -7.60
CA SER A 67 19.29 20.93 -6.16
C SER A 67 18.79 19.56 -5.72
N SER A 68 19.73 18.69 -5.34
CA SER A 68 19.39 17.35 -4.82
C SER A 68 18.46 17.40 -3.60
N TYR A 69 18.60 18.43 -2.77
CA TYR A 69 17.74 18.63 -1.62
C TYR A 69 16.27 18.88 -2.02
N LEU A 70 16.02 19.80 -2.95
CA LEU A 70 14.67 20.13 -3.44
C LEU A 70 14.07 18.95 -4.22
N TYR A 71 14.89 18.30 -5.05
CA TYR A 71 14.49 17.08 -5.76
C TYR A 71 14.04 15.98 -4.79
N ASN A 72 14.86 15.63 -3.80
CA ASN A 72 14.53 14.59 -2.83
C ASN A 72 13.27 14.92 -2.02
N GLN A 73 13.05 16.20 -1.66
CA GLN A 73 11.84 16.63 -0.99
C GLN A 73 10.59 16.45 -1.87
N LEU A 74 10.68 16.80 -3.15
CA LEU A 74 9.57 16.64 -4.09
C LEU A 74 9.28 15.16 -4.34
N VAL A 75 10.30 14.33 -4.56
CA VAL A 75 10.16 12.89 -4.77
C VAL A 75 9.51 12.22 -3.56
N SER A 76 9.95 12.55 -2.35
CA SER A 76 9.34 12.04 -1.10
C SER A 76 7.89 12.50 -0.95
N ALA A 77 7.58 13.76 -1.27
CA ALA A 77 6.22 14.27 -1.21
C ALA A 77 5.31 13.56 -2.23
N ARG A 78 5.77 13.35 -3.47
CA ARG A 78 5.02 12.60 -4.50
C ARG A 78 4.80 11.13 -4.13
N SER A 79 5.80 10.49 -3.53
CA SER A 79 5.67 9.11 -3.03
C SER A 79 4.57 9.00 -1.96
N THR A 80 4.55 9.93 -1.01
CA THR A 80 3.51 9.98 0.05
C THR A 80 2.14 10.31 -0.54
N GLN A 81 2.05 11.25 -1.49
CA GLN A 81 0.82 11.57 -2.21
C GLN A 81 0.24 10.35 -2.93
N SER A 82 1.09 9.62 -3.67
CA SER A 82 0.68 8.41 -4.38
C SER A 82 0.14 7.34 -3.42
N SER A 83 0.75 7.20 -2.24
CA SER A 83 0.30 6.28 -1.19
C SER A 83 -1.09 6.66 -0.67
N TYR A 84 -1.31 7.94 -0.30
CA TYR A 84 -2.62 8.39 0.16
C TYR A 84 -3.70 8.29 -0.92
N ASN A 85 -3.38 8.62 -2.17
CA ASN A 85 -4.34 8.53 -3.27
C ASN A 85 -4.75 7.07 -3.52
N SER A 86 -3.80 6.13 -3.49
CA SER A 86 -4.11 4.71 -3.63
C SER A 86 -4.98 4.21 -2.47
N TYR A 87 -4.63 4.56 -1.25
CA TYR A 87 -5.43 4.23 -0.07
C TYR A 87 -6.86 4.81 -0.16
N LEU A 88 -6.97 6.10 -0.54
CA LEU A 88 -8.26 6.82 -0.64
C LEU A 88 -9.18 6.20 -1.68
N ASN A 89 -8.63 5.80 -2.83
CA ASN A 89 -9.41 5.15 -3.88
C ASN A 89 -10.04 3.84 -3.38
N GLU A 90 -9.27 3.04 -2.66
CA GLU A 90 -9.75 1.75 -2.15
C GLU A 90 -10.73 1.90 -0.97
N ILE A 91 -10.42 2.76 0.01
CA ILE A 91 -11.33 2.95 1.15
C ILE A 91 -12.64 3.63 0.75
N GLY A 92 -12.61 4.46 -0.30
CA GLY A 92 -13.80 5.08 -0.87
C GLY A 92 -14.83 4.05 -1.36
N GLN A 93 -14.37 2.93 -1.93
CA GLN A 93 -15.24 1.83 -2.35
C GLN A 93 -15.93 1.16 -1.14
N ILE A 94 -15.16 0.86 -0.08
CA ILE A 94 -15.73 0.30 1.16
C ILE A 94 -16.71 1.29 1.80
N ASN A 95 -16.35 2.56 1.87
CA ASN A 95 -17.23 3.58 2.46
C ASN A 95 -18.59 3.69 1.73
N ASN A 96 -18.57 3.61 0.40
CA ASN A 96 -19.78 3.61 -0.40
C ASN A 96 -20.60 2.33 -0.23
N LEU A 97 -19.94 1.17 -0.04
CA LEU A 97 -20.57 -0.12 0.16
C LEU A 97 -21.32 -0.18 1.49
N ILE A 98 -20.65 0.11 2.60
CA ILE A 98 -21.20 -0.06 3.96
C ILE A 98 -21.95 1.18 4.47
N GLY A 99 -21.66 2.37 3.93
CA GLY A 99 -22.31 3.62 4.31
C GLY A 99 -23.69 3.84 3.67
N ASN A 100 -24.15 2.92 2.81
CA ASN A 100 -25.45 3.05 2.16
C ASN A 100 -26.60 2.84 3.17
N SER A 101 -27.33 3.93 3.47
CA SER A 101 -28.41 3.93 4.43
C SER A 101 -29.74 3.37 3.90
N GLU A 102 -29.88 3.17 2.58
CA GLU A 102 -31.14 2.75 1.96
C GLU A 102 -31.16 1.26 1.65
N THR A 103 -30.05 0.68 1.22
CA THR A 103 -29.97 -0.72 0.75
C THR A 103 -28.93 -1.56 1.49
N GLY A 104 -28.31 -1.05 2.55
CA GLY A 104 -27.25 -1.74 3.28
C GLY A 104 -27.75 -2.67 4.40
N ILE A 105 -26.82 -3.21 5.17
CA ILE A 105 -27.10 -4.13 6.30
C ILE A 105 -27.98 -3.47 7.37
N SER A 106 -27.84 -2.15 7.62
CA SER A 106 -28.61 -1.46 8.67
C SER A 106 -30.13 -1.52 8.45
N PRO A 107 -30.69 -1.16 7.28
CA PRO A 107 -32.11 -1.31 7.03
C PRO A 107 -32.58 -2.78 7.04
N ALA A 108 -31.78 -3.73 6.53
CA ALA A 108 -32.10 -5.15 6.56
C ALA A 108 -32.15 -5.69 8.00
N LEU A 109 -31.21 -5.30 8.85
CA LEU A 109 -31.20 -5.64 10.28
C LEU A 109 -32.44 -5.08 11.01
N LYS A 110 -32.81 -3.83 10.72
CA LYS A 110 -34.02 -3.22 11.27
C LYS A 110 -35.27 -3.94 10.81
N ALA A 111 -35.38 -4.29 9.53
CA ALA A 111 -36.52 -5.01 8.96
C ALA A 111 -36.67 -6.40 9.59
N PHE A 112 -35.54 -7.12 9.75
CA PHE A 112 -35.51 -8.41 10.44
C PHE A 112 -36.03 -8.30 11.87
N PHE A 113 -35.50 -7.42 12.71
CA PHE A 113 -35.99 -7.27 14.09
C PHE A 113 -37.42 -6.75 14.18
N SER A 114 -37.88 -5.96 13.21
CA SER A 114 -39.31 -5.57 13.12
C SER A 114 -40.20 -6.77 12.84
N SER A 115 -39.78 -7.72 12.00
CA SER A 115 -40.52 -8.97 11.75
C SER A 115 -40.52 -9.90 12.96
N VAL A 116 -39.39 -9.97 13.72
CA VAL A 116 -39.33 -10.67 15.01
C VAL A 116 -40.33 -10.07 16.01
N GLN A 117 -40.46 -8.72 16.06
CA GLN A 117 -41.45 -8.04 16.91
C GLN A 117 -42.88 -8.33 16.45
N ALA A 118 -43.14 -8.49 15.15
CA ALA A 118 -44.46 -8.89 14.65
C ALA A 118 -44.84 -10.30 15.12
N VAL A 119 -43.89 -11.27 15.06
CA VAL A 119 -44.10 -12.60 15.63
C VAL A 119 -44.33 -12.54 17.15
N ALA A 120 -43.63 -11.64 17.86
CA ALA A 120 -43.83 -11.45 19.29
C ALA A 120 -45.23 -10.87 19.60
N SER A 121 -45.83 -10.09 18.70
CA SER A 121 -47.19 -9.54 18.86
C SER A 121 -48.27 -10.55 18.50
N GLU A 122 -48.04 -11.39 17.49
CA GLU A 122 -48.98 -12.38 16.96
C GLU A 122 -48.30 -13.74 16.76
N SER A 123 -47.90 -14.39 17.87
CA SER A 123 -47.07 -15.60 17.85
C SER A 123 -47.66 -16.82 17.14
N GLY A 124 -49.01 -16.86 17.03
CA GLY A 124 -49.73 -17.91 16.30
C GLY A 124 -49.91 -17.66 14.81
N ASP A 125 -49.61 -16.43 14.31
CA ASP A 125 -49.84 -16.08 12.90
C ASP A 125 -48.73 -16.65 11.98
N ALA A 126 -49.17 -17.52 11.06
CA ALA A 126 -48.26 -18.13 10.08
C ALA A 126 -47.65 -17.12 9.09
N ALA A 127 -48.40 -16.03 8.76
CA ALA A 127 -47.91 -14.99 7.87
C ALA A 127 -46.78 -14.17 8.51
N ALA A 128 -46.91 -13.76 9.77
CA ALA A 128 -45.84 -13.08 10.52
C ALA A 128 -44.58 -13.94 10.66
N ARG A 129 -44.72 -15.24 10.90
CA ARG A 129 -43.60 -16.18 10.96
C ARG A 129 -42.92 -16.37 9.61
N GLN A 130 -43.69 -16.49 8.53
CA GLN A 130 -43.13 -16.56 7.16
C GLN A 130 -42.40 -15.28 6.78
N GLU A 131 -42.96 -14.12 7.13
CA GLU A 131 -42.30 -12.82 6.93
C GLU A 131 -40.98 -12.75 7.68
N MET A 132 -40.90 -13.24 8.92
CA MET A 132 -39.67 -13.26 9.70
C MET A 132 -38.57 -14.08 9.00
N ILE A 133 -38.89 -15.27 8.43
CA ILE A 133 -37.95 -16.06 7.65
C ILE A 133 -37.53 -15.30 6.38
N GLY A 134 -38.46 -14.63 5.70
CA GLY A 134 -38.18 -13.80 4.53
C GLY A 134 -37.23 -12.66 4.82
N GLN A 135 -37.44 -11.93 5.91
CA GLN A 135 -36.54 -10.83 6.34
C GLN A 135 -35.20 -11.34 6.86
N ALA A 136 -35.17 -12.51 7.50
CA ALA A 136 -33.92 -13.16 7.87
C ALA A 136 -33.05 -13.54 6.65
N ASN A 137 -33.66 -14.14 5.62
CA ASN A 137 -32.98 -14.44 4.36
C ASN A 137 -32.48 -13.18 3.65
N SER A 138 -33.28 -12.10 3.65
CA SER A 138 -32.85 -10.82 3.09
C SER A 138 -31.62 -10.25 3.82
N LEU A 139 -31.63 -10.28 5.17
CA LEU A 139 -30.51 -9.84 5.98
C LEU A 139 -29.25 -10.67 5.70
N VAL A 140 -29.38 -11.99 5.69
CA VAL A 140 -28.30 -12.94 5.40
C VAL A 140 -27.71 -12.67 4.01
N THR A 141 -28.56 -12.52 2.99
CA THR A 141 -28.12 -12.18 1.62
C THR A 141 -27.32 -10.89 1.61
N GLN A 142 -27.80 -9.84 2.29
CA GLN A 142 -27.10 -8.56 2.32
C GLN A 142 -25.73 -8.64 3.02
N ILE A 143 -25.62 -9.43 4.10
CA ILE A 143 -24.35 -9.68 4.80
C ILE A 143 -23.38 -10.45 3.90
N ASN A 144 -23.87 -11.54 3.27
CA ASN A 144 -23.06 -12.39 2.38
C ASN A 144 -22.55 -11.60 1.16
N GLU A 145 -23.44 -10.82 0.49
CA GLU A 145 -23.07 -9.98 -0.65
C GLU A 145 -22.02 -8.93 -0.28
N THR A 146 -22.16 -8.31 0.90
CA THR A 146 -21.18 -7.35 1.40
C THR A 146 -19.81 -8.03 1.60
N GLN A 147 -19.79 -9.21 2.23
CA GLN A 147 -18.54 -9.97 2.40
C GLN A 147 -17.92 -10.38 1.06
N GLU A 148 -18.74 -10.79 0.10
CA GLU A 148 -18.26 -11.18 -1.22
C GLU A 148 -17.67 -9.98 -2.00
N MET A 149 -18.24 -8.78 -1.86
CA MET A 149 -17.67 -7.57 -2.43
C MET A 149 -16.31 -7.22 -1.79
N LEU A 150 -16.18 -7.38 -0.47
CA LEU A 150 -14.90 -7.20 0.22
C LEU A 150 -13.85 -8.24 -0.23
N ASN A 151 -14.27 -9.49 -0.46
CA ASN A 151 -13.38 -10.54 -1.01
C ASN A 151 -12.92 -10.18 -2.43
N ARG A 152 -13.83 -9.75 -3.32
CA ARG A 152 -13.46 -9.28 -4.67
C ARG A 152 -12.48 -8.10 -4.63
N GLN A 153 -12.67 -7.16 -3.69
CA GLN A 153 -11.71 -6.05 -3.52
C GLN A 153 -10.34 -6.55 -3.06
N ARG A 154 -10.27 -7.57 -2.20
CA ARG A 154 -9.00 -8.23 -1.83
C ARG A 154 -8.30 -8.82 -3.05
N ASP A 155 -9.04 -9.54 -3.89
CA ASP A 155 -8.49 -10.15 -5.11
C ASP A 155 -7.98 -9.07 -6.07
N GLU A 156 -8.71 -7.97 -6.22
CA GLU A 156 -8.27 -6.82 -7.04
C GLU A 156 -6.98 -6.20 -6.49
N ILE A 157 -6.85 -6.05 -5.16
CA ILE A 157 -5.61 -5.57 -4.54
C ILE A 157 -4.46 -6.55 -4.79
N ASN A 158 -4.70 -7.86 -4.71
CA ASN A 158 -3.69 -8.86 -5.02
C ASN A 158 -3.17 -8.72 -6.46
N ILE A 159 -4.06 -8.49 -7.43
CA ILE A 159 -3.72 -8.22 -8.82
C ILE A 159 -2.93 -6.90 -8.94
N GLN A 160 -3.40 -5.83 -8.30
CA GLN A 160 -2.73 -4.53 -8.33
C GLN A 160 -1.33 -4.58 -7.71
N VAL A 161 -1.13 -5.34 -6.63
CA VAL A 161 0.19 -5.59 -6.03
C VAL A 161 1.10 -6.28 -7.04
N GLY A 162 0.63 -7.34 -7.71
CA GLY A 162 1.40 -8.05 -8.73
C GLY A 162 1.83 -7.14 -9.88
N THR A 163 0.88 -6.41 -10.47
CA THR A 163 1.14 -5.47 -11.58
C THR A 163 2.11 -4.34 -11.15
N THR A 164 1.97 -3.84 -9.92
CA THR A 164 2.86 -2.79 -9.41
C THR A 164 4.28 -3.31 -9.23
N VAL A 165 4.46 -4.56 -8.76
CA VAL A 165 5.80 -5.20 -8.66
C VAL A 165 6.45 -5.36 -10.02
N GLU A 166 5.71 -5.78 -11.05
CA GLU A 166 6.22 -5.86 -12.43
C GLU A 166 6.66 -4.49 -12.96
N GLN A 167 5.87 -3.44 -12.71
CA GLN A 167 6.24 -2.08 -13.07
C GLN A 167 7.51 -1.62 -12.33
N ILE A 168 7.62 -1.88 -11.02
CA ILE A 168 8.82 -1.57 -10.23
C ILE A 168 10.07 -2.20 -10.87
N ASN A 169 10.02 -3.50 -11.19
CA ASN A 169 11.14 -4.20 -11.83
C ASN A 169 11.52 -3.55 -13.17
N SER A 170 10.54 -3.22 -14.01
CA SER A 170 10.78 -2.54 -15.29
C SER A 170 11.46 -1.18 -15.12
N TYR A 171 11.06 -0.38 -14.12
CA TYR A 171 11.74 0.90 -13.82
C TYR A 171 13.16 0.68 -13.31
N VAL A 172 13.38 -0.31 -12.44
CA VAL A 172 14.72 -0.66 -11.92
C VAL A 172 15.65 -1.04 -13.04
N ASP A 173 15.21 -1.87 -14.01
CA ASP A 173 16.01 -2.29 -15.16
C ASP A 173 16.35 -1.11 -16.08
N ARG A 174 15.41 -0.21 -16.33
CA ARG A 174 15.64 1.02 -17.11
C ARG A 174 16.65 1.94 -16.43
N ILE A 175 16.58 2.08 -15.09
CA ILE A 175 17.55 2.87 -14.31
C ILE A 175 18.94 2.20 -14.34
N ALA A 176 19.02 0.86 -14.30
CA ALA A 176 20.26 0.12 -14.46
C ALA A 176 20.94 0.44 -15.81
N GLY A 177 20.16 0.40 -16.89
CA GLY A 177 20.64 0.77 -18.23
C GLY A 177 21.12 2.22 -18.32
N LEU A 178 20.45 3.17 -17.65
CA LEU A 178 20.92 4.56 -17.60
C LEU A 178 22.19 4.72 -16.74
N ASN A 179 22.35 3.97 -15.65
CA ASN A 179 23.60 3.96 -14.89
C ASN A 179 24.79 3.54 -15.75
N GLU A 180 24.62 2.52 -16.60
CA GLU A 180 25.65 2.07 -17.55
C GLU A 180 25.96 3.15 -18.59
N GLN A 181 24.92 3.72 -19.24
CA GLN A 181 25.10 4.78 -20.23
C GLN A 181 25.78 6.02 -19.64
N ILE A 182 25.41 6.46 -18.44
CA ILE A 182 26.03 7.57 -17.72
C ILE A 182 27.51 7.27 -17.41
N THR A 183 27.81 6.04 -17.00
CA THR A 183 29.18 5.62 -16.71
C THR A 183 30.05 5.64 -17.96
N LEU A 184 29.56 5.12 -19.08
CA LEU A 184 30.25 5.15 -20.37
C LEU A 184 30.40 6.59 -20.90
N ALA A 185 29.36 7.41 -20.81
CA ALA A 185 29.40 8.80 -21.22
C ALA A 185 30.43 9.62 -20.41
N LYS A 186 30.47 9.45 -19.09
CA LYS A 186 31.46 10.10 -18.22
C LYS A 186 32.91 9.60 -18.48
N ALA A 187 33.07 8.32 -18.80
CA ALA A 187 34.41 7.78 -19.11
C ALA A 187 34.97 8.29 -20.45
N SER A 188 34.12 8.61 -21.42
CA SER A 188 34.48 9.12 -22.73
C SER A 188 34.54 10.65 -22.82
N ALA A 189 33.95 11.35 -21.85
CA ALA A 189 33.86 12.81 -21.83
C ALA A 189 35.18 13.46 -21.34
N THR A 190 35.41 14.69 -21.83
CA THR A 190 36.47 15.55 -21.27
C THR A 190 36.10 15.94 -19.83
N PRO A 191 37.04 16.08 -18.89
CA PRO A 191 36.77 16.52 -17.55
C PRO A 191 35.90 17.80 -17.53
N GLY A 192 34.82 17.80 -16.76
CA GLY A 192 33.86 18.91 -16.69
C GLY A 192 32.64 18.78 -17.60
N GLN A 193 32.57 17.79 -18.49
CA GLN A 193 31.40 17.52 -19.34
C GLN A 193 30.52 16.43 -18.72
N ALA A 194 29.40 16.84 -18.15
CA ALA A 194 28.42 15.91 -17.58
C ALA A 194 27.35 15.52 -18.62
N PRO A 195 26.91 14.26 -18.67
CA PRO A 195 25.82 13.82 -19.55
C PRO A 195 24.47 14.25 -18.94
N ASN A 196 24.17 15.56 -18.97
CA ASN A 196 23.06 16.19 -18.24
C ASN A 196 21.70 15.55 -18.56
N ASP A 197 21.42 15.27 -19.84
CA ASP A 197 20.14 14.73 -20.29
C ASP A 197 19.93 13.28 -19.76
N LEU A 198 20.99 12.47 -19.72
CA LEU A 198 20.91 11.12 -19.13
C LEU A 198 20.70 11.17 -17.60
N LEU A 199 21.31 12.16 -16.95
CA LEU A 199 21.10 12.38 -15.52
C LEU A 199 19.66 12.81 -15.23
N ASP A 200 19.08 13.70 -16.05
CA ASP A 200 17.68 14.14 -15.93
C ASP A 200 16.71 12.99 -16.19
N GLN A 201 16.96 12.17 -17.23
CA GLN A 201 16.16 10.98 -17.52
C GLN A 201 16.21 9.98 -16.35
N ARG A 202 17.38 9.76 -15.74
CA ARG A 202 17.52 8.88 -14.58
C ARG A 202 16.75 9.41 -13.38
N ASP A 203 16.90 10.70 -13.07
CA ASP A 203 16.20 11.35 -11.96
C ASP A 203 14.68 11.29 -12.17
N GLN A 204 14.20 11.45 -13.41
CA GLN A 204 12.77 11.29 -13.73
C GLN A 204 12.28 9.86 -13.49
N LEU A 205 13.02 8.83 -13.96
CA LEU A 205 12.64 7.43 -13.70
C LEU A 205 12.66 7.10 -12.21
N VAL A 206 13.60 7.64 -11.43
CA VAL A 206 13.61 7.48 -9.97
C VAL A 206 12.40 8.14 -9.32
N SER A 207 11.99 9.33 -9.80
CA SER A 207 10.78 10.00 -9.32
C SER A 207 9.51 9.18 -9.63
N GLU A 208 9.42 8.58 -10.81
CA GLU A 208 8.32 7.70 -11.22
C GLU A 208 8.30 6.40 -10.41
N LEU A 209 9.46 5.77 -10.20
CA LEU A 209 9.59 4.60 -9.33
C LEU A 209 9.14 4.88 -7.89
N ASN A 210 9.46 6.07 -7.35
CA ASN A 210 9.02 6.47 -6.01
C ASN A 210 7.50 6.66 -5.91
N GLN A 211 6.81 6.91 -7.02
CA GLN A 211 5.34 6.92 -7.04
C GLN A 211 4.75 5.50 -6.99
N LEU A 212 5.52 4.48 -7.36
CA LEU A 212 5.13 3.07 -7.23
C LEU A 212 5.46 2.48 -5.86
N VAL A 213 6.67 2.75 -5.36
CA VAL A 213 7.14 2.31 -4.03
C VAL A 213 8.20 3.29 -3.51
N GLY A 214 8.17 3.58 -2.22
CA GLY A 214 9.17 4.45 -1.60
C GLY A 214 10.57 3.81 -1.65
N VAL A 215 11.47 4.38 -2.47
CA VAL A 215 12.85 3.93 -2.57
C VAL A 215 13.82 4.94 -1.97
N ARG A 216 14.90 4.43 -1.40
CA ARG A 216 16.05 5.25 -0.98
C ARG A 216 17.14 5.17 -2.03
N VAL A 217 17.63 6.34 -2.44
CA VAL A 217 18.71 6.48 -3.41
C VAL A 217 20.03 6.71 -2.67
N VAL A 218 21.06 5.96 -3.05
CA VAL A 218 22.44 6.14 -2.56
C VAL A 218 23.35 6.33 -3.77
N GLU A 219 23.99 7.49 -3.88
CA GLU A 219 24.93 7.77 -4.96
C GLU A 219 26.27 7.06 -4.73
N GLN A 220 26.79 6.43 -5.79
CA GLN A 220 28.08 5.76 -5.80
C GLN A 220 28.84 6.10 -7.08
N GLY A 221 29.65 7.14 -7.04
CA GLY A 221 30.42 7.60 -8.21
C GLY A 221 29.55 8.12 -9.34
N SER A 222 29.47 7.40 -10.45
CA SER A 222 28.61 7.73 -11.60
C SER A 222 27.24 7.04 -11.56
N SER A 223 27.10 6.03 -10.71
CA SER A 223 25.90 5.21 -10.58
C SER A 223 25.10 5.57 -9.33
N ILE A 224 23.86 5.12 -9.27
CA ILE A 224 23.04 5.12 -8.06
C ILE A 224 22.68 3.70 -7.67
N ASN A 225 22.54 3.45 -6.38
CA ASN A 225 21.99 2.25 -5.81
C ASN A 225 20.59 2.56 -5.26
N LEU A 226 19.67 1.60 -5.37
CA LEU A 226 18.30 1.73 -4.92
C LEU A 226 18.00 0.67 -3.87
N THR A 227 17.37 1.08 -2.77
CA THR A 227 16.91 0.18 -1.72
C THR A 227 15.46 0.47 -1.36
N VAL A 228 14.72 -0.56 -0.94
CA VAL A 228 13.31 -0.48 -0.52
C VAL A 228 13.14 -1.02 0.89
N GLY A 229 12.11 -0.59 1.58
CA GLY A 229 11.76 -1.09 2.91
C GLY A 229 12.87 -0.89 3.94
N ASN A 230 13.34 -1.96 4.56
CA ASN A 230 14.39 -1.96 5.58
C ASN A 230 15.83 -2.04 5.02
N GLY A 231 16.02 -1.72 3.75
CA GLY A 231 17.34 -1.75 3.10
C GLY A 231 17.49 -2.88 2.08
N GLN A 232 16.40 -3.53 1.67
CA GLN A 232 16.44 -4.51 0.58
C GLN A 232 16.91 -3.82 -0.70
N VAL A 233 17.98 -4.33 -1.29
CA VAL A 233 18.58 -3.79 -2.52
C VAL A 233 17.71 -4.15 -3.72
N LEU A 234 17.36 -3.15 -4.53
CA LEU A 234 16.72 -3.31 -5.83
C LEU A 234 17.70 -3.12 -6.97
N LEU A 235 18.69 -2.23 -6.79
CA LEU A 235 19.69 -1.91 -7.77
C LEU A 235 21.03 -1.64 -7.09
N SER A 236 22.10 -2.26 -7.58
CA SER A 236 23.48 -1.97 -7.19
C SER A 236 24.33 -1.74 -8.44
N GLY A 237 24.69 -0.49 -8.70
CA GLY A 237 25.35 -0.11 -9.94
C GLY A 237 24.48 -0.37 -11.17
N ASN A 238 24.83 -1.35 -11.98
CA ASN A 238 24.05 -1.82 -13.15
C ASN A 238 23.36 -3.18 -12.94
N GLN A 239 23.50 -3.77 -11.74
CA GLN A 239 22.88 -5.05 -11.41
C GLN A 239 21.52 -4.84 -10.73
N SER A 240 20.43 -5.27 -11.34
CA SER A 240 19.09 -5.29 -10.76
C SER A 240 18.82 -6.57 -9.94
N TYR A 241 18.02 -6.42 -8.89
CA TYR A 241 17.54 -7.50 -8.02
C TYR A 241 16.02 -7.43 -8.01
N PRO A 242 15.32 -8.25 -8.84
CA PRO A 242 13.90 -8.13 -9.03
C PRO A 242 13.13 -8.55 -7.77
N LEU A 243 11.99 -7.90 -7.54
CA LEU A 243 10.98 -8.35 -6.61
C LEU A 243 10.02 -9.32 -7.31
N ARG A 244 9.38 -10.19 -6.53
CA ARG A 244 8.36 -11.12 -7.03
C ARG A 244 7.09 -11.01 -6.19
N ALA A 245 5.95 -10.91 -6.85
CA ALA A 245 4.65 -11.11 -6.21
C ALA A 245 4.34 -12.61 -6.22
N MET A 246 4.00 -13.15 -5.05
CA MET A 246 3.66 -14.57 -4.88
C MET A 246 2.59 -14.75 -3.80
N THR A 247 1.92 -15.88 -3.81
CA THR A 247 1.01 -16.24 -2.72
C THR A 247 1.78 -16.43 -1.42
N SER A 248 1.28 -15.86 -0.32
CA SER A 248 1.90 -16.04 1.00
C SER A 248 1.91 -17.51 1.42
N ALA A 249 3.01 -17.95 1.99
CA ALA A 249 3.10 -19.29 2.57
C ALA A 249 2.16 -19.47 3.78
N ASN A 250 1.81 -18.37 4.45
CA ASN A 250 0.99 -18.38 5.67
C ASN A 250 -0.49 -18.08 5.41
N ASP A 251 -0.83 -17.37 4.33
CA ASP A 251 -2.19 -16.95 3.97
C ASP A 251 -2.43 -17.14 2.47
N PRO A 252 -3.10 -18.23 2.06
CA PRO A 252 -3.35 -18.50 0.65
C PRO A 252 -4.19 -17.43 -0.07
N SER A 253 -4.94 -16.62 0.67
CA SER A 253 -5.78 -15.54 0.11
C SER A 253 -5.01 -14.25 -0.16
N ARG A 254 -3.71 -14.20 0.19
CA ARG A 254 -2.89 -12.98 0.18
C ARG A 254 -1.72 -13.07 -0.78
N THR A 255 -1.61 -12.10 -1.68
CA THR A 255 -0.37 -11.87 -2.44
C THR A 255 0.60 -11.03 -1.60
N VAL A 256 1.82 -11.52 -1.48
CA VAL A 256 2.95 -10.88 -0.79
C VAL A 256 4.08 -10.60 -1.78
N ILE A 257 5.00 -9.74 -1.36
CA ILE A 257 6.17 -9.38 -2.13
C ILE A 257 7.36 -10.14 -1.57
N ALA A 258 8.13 -10.78 -2.42
CA ALA A 258 9.31 -11.53 -2.05
C ALA A 258 10.55 -11.03 -2.81
N TYR A 259 11.71 -11.24 -2.23
CA TYR A 259 13.00 -11.01 -2.84
C TYR A 259 13.82 -12.30 -2.86
N GLU A 260 14.74 -12.38 -3.78
CA GLU A 260 15.60 -13.55 -3.98
C GLU A 260 16.81 -13.49 -3.04
N LEU A 261 16.98 -14.54 -2.24
CA LEU A 261 18.21 -14.81 -1.50
C LEU A 261 19.01 -15.86 -2.26
N PRO A 262 20.24 -15.51 -2.74
CA PRO A 262 21.14 -16.50 -3.31
C PRO A 262 21.53 -17.53 -2.24
N ALA A 263 21.31 -18.81 -2.52
CA ALA A 263 21.79 -19.89 -1.65
C ALA A 263 23.20 -20.33 -2.03
N GLU A 264 23.99 -20.81 -1.06
CA GLU A 264 25.37 -21.27 -1.26
C GLU A 264 25.49 -22.45 -2.24
N ASN A 265 24.41 -23.23 -2.40
CA ASN A 265 24.33 -24.39 -3.29
C ASN A 265 23.79 -24.06 -4.70
N GLY A 266 23.56 -22.77 -5.02
CA GLY A 266 23.11 -22.31 -6.34
C GLY A 266 21.58 -22.38 -6.55
N GLU A 267 20.82 -22.81 -5.56
CA GLU A 267 19.37 -22.71 -5.57
C GLU A 267 18.94 -21.42 -4.88
N SER A 268 18.20 -20.56 -5.59
CA SER A 268 17.68 -19.31 -5.03
C SER A 268 16.43 -19.56 -4.20
N THR A 269 16.37 -18.96 -3.02
CA THR A 269 15.17 -19.00 -2.16
C THR A 269 14.48 -17.65 -2.15
N TRP A 270 13.17 -17.65 -2.34
CA TRP A 270 12.34 -16.45 -2.24
C TRP A 270 11.88 -16.24 -0.80
N VAL A 271 12.14 -15.04 -0.27
CA VAL A 271 11.79 -14.65 1.10
C VAL A 271 10.78 -13.54 1.07
N GLU A 272 9.68 -13.70 1.82
CA GLU A 272 8.63 -12.68 1.93
C GLU A 272 9.17 -11.41 2.61
N LEU A 273 8.88 -10.26 2.01
CA LEU A 273 9.09 -8.95 2.62
C LEU A 273 7.92 -8.63 3.56
N ASP A 274 8.26 -8.14 4.73
CA ASP A 274 7.25 -7.64 5.66
C ASP A 274 6.53 -6.40 5.07
N ASP A 275 5.23 -6.53 4.81
CA ASP A 275 4.37 -5.48 4.26
C ASP A 275 4.43 -4.17 5.05
N THR A 276 4.67 -4.25 6.37
CA THR A 276 4.75 -3.06 7.25
C THR A 276 5.97 -2.19 6.97
N ARG A 277 6.98 -2.74 6.31
CA ARG A 277 8.23 -2.06 5.96
C ARG A 277 8.20 -1.42 4.59
N LEU A 278 7.26 -1.82 3.73
CA LEU A 278 7.04 -1.24 2.42
C LEU A 278 6.10 -0.03 2.56
N SER A 279 6.67 1.15 2.47
CA SER A 279 5.94 2.40 2.64
C SER A 279 6.14 3.34 1.45
N GLY A 280 5.22 4.28 1.28
CA GLY A 280 5.24 5.22 0.16
C GLY A 280 4.87 4.59 -1.18
N GLY A 281 4.57 5.43 -2.15
CA GLY A 281 4.11 5.02 -3.46
C GLY A 281 2.76 4.28 -3.43
N ARG A 282 2.29 3.93 -4.61
CA ARG A 282 1.05 3.17 -4.79
C ARG A 282 1.04 1.87 -3.99
N LEU A 283 2.15 1.13 -4.03
CA LEU A 283 2.29 -0.14 -3.35
C LEU A 283 2.11 -0.01 -1.84
N GLY A 284 2.79 0.97 -1.23
CA GLY A 284 2.65 1.24 0.21
C GLY A 284 1.22 1.63 0.59
N GLY A 285 0.51 2.38 -0.27
CA GLY A 285 -0.90 2.72 -0.07
C GLY A 285 -1.83 1.51 -0.11
N LEU A 286 -1.65 0.61 -1.08
CA LEU A 286 -2.42 -0.64 -1.21
C LEU A 286 -2.22 -1.57 -0.02
N LEU A 287 -0.96 -1.77 0.41
CA LEU A 287 -0.62 -2.64 1.54
C LEU A 287 -1.14 -2.08 2.87
N ALA A 288 -1.04 -0.76 3.06
CA ALA A 288 -1.60 -0.08 4.23
C ALA A 288 -3.13 -0.19 4.27
N PHE A 289 -3.82 0.06 3.14
CA PHE A 289 -5.27 -0.10 3.04
C PHE A 289 -5.71 -1.53 3.36
N ARG A 290 -5.04 -2.55 2.77
CA ARG A 290 -5.34 -3.95 3.04
C ARG A 290 -5.29 -4.25 4.53
N ARG A 291 -4.18 -3.91 5.19
CA ARG A 291 -3.94 -4.19 6.60
C ARG A 291 -4.84 -3.39 7.54
N GLU A 292 -5.02 -2.08 7.28
CA GLU A 292 -5.65 -1.17 8.25
C GLU A 292 -7.16 -1.06 8.08
N SER A 293 -7.66 -1.26 6.87
CA SER A 293 -9.08 -1.09 6.56
C SER A 293 -9.74 -2.38 6.10
N LEU A 294 -9.27 -3.01 5.04
CA LEU A 294 -9.96 -4.16 4.44
C LEU A 294 -10.03 -5.35 5.41
N ASP A 295 -8.88 -5.82 5.90
CA ASP A 295 -8.80 -6.95 6.86
C ASP A 295 -9.62 -6.64 8.13
N SER A 296 -9.57 -5.39 8.58
CA SER A 296 -10.30 -4.94 9.77
C SER A 296 -11.81 -4.96 9.56
N VAL A 297 -12.32 -4.47 8.43
CA VAL A 297 -13.75 -4.44 8.12
C VAL A 297 -14.29 -5.86 7.91
N GLN A 298 -13.55 -6.74 7.25
CA GLN A 298 -13.94 -8.14 7.07
C GLN A 298 -14.04 -8.88 8.41
N ASN A 299 -13.07 -8.68 9.29
CA ASN A 299 -13.10 -9.25 10.65
C ASN A 299 -14.26 -8.67 11.49
N ASP A 300 -14.51 -7.36 11.41
CA ASP A 300 -15.62 -6.72 12.13
C ASP A 300 -16.99 -7.23 11.62
N LEU A 301 -17.14 -7.39 10.28
CA LEU A 301 -18.36 -7.92 9.67
C LEU A 301 -18.60 -9.39 10.05
N GLY A 302 -17.55 -10.20 10.03
CA GLY A 302 -17.64 -11.60 10.45
C GLY A 302 -17.95 -11.74 11.95
N ARG A 303 -17.38 -10.88 12.80
CA ARG A 303 -17.75 -10.84 14.23
C ARG A 303 -19.22 -10.44 14.42
N LEU A 304 -19.74 -9.51 13.61
CA LEU A 304 -21.16 -9.15 13.62
C LEU A 304 -22.05 -10.37 13.26
N ALA A 305 -21.70 -11.10 12.20
CA ALA A 305 -22.43 -12.28 11.74
C ALA A 305 -22.43 -13.40 12.81
N LEU A 306 -21.26 -13.68 13.40
CA LEU A 306 -21.12 -14.63 14.51
C LEU A 306 -21.94 -14.21 15.74
N GLY A 307 -21.90 -12.92 16.07
CA GLY A 307 -22.65 -12.36 17.18
C GLY A 307 -24.17 -12.49 17.00
N LEU A 308 -24.65 -12.16 15.81
CA LEU A 308 -26.05 -12.31 15.44
C LEU A 308 -26.48 -13.78 15.54
N ALA A 309 -25.76 -14.68 14.87
CA ALA A 309 -26.08 -16.11 14.87
C ALA A 309 -26.05 -16.71 16.27
N HIS A 310 -24.99 -16.46 17.03
CA HIS A 310 -24.83 -17.04 18.37
C HIS A 310 -25.89 -16.52 19.36
N ALA A 311 -26.08 -15.20 19.43
CA ALA A 311 -27.07 -14.61 20.34
C ALA A 311 -28.48 -15.08 20.01
N PHE A 312 -28.85 -15.06 18.73
CA PHE A 312 -30.17 -15.47 18.28
C PHE A 312 -30.42 -16.97 18.50
N ASN A 313 -29.47 -17.84 18.14
CA ASN A 313 -29.57 -19.28 18.35
C ASN A 313 -29.65 -19.65 19.84
N THR A 314 -28.84 -18.99 20.68
CA THR A 314 -28.86 -19.22 22.14
C THR A 314 -30.23 -18.93 22.72
N GLN A 315 -30.88 -17.84 22.31
CA GLN A 315 -32.22 -17.49 22.78
C GLN A 315 -33.29 -18.39 22.12
N HIS A 316 -33.16 -18.72 20.82
CA HIS A 316 -34.10 -19.53 20.07
C HIS A 316 -34.22 -20.96 20.66
N ARG A 317 -33.09 -21.57 21.03
CA ARG A 317 -33.03 -22.89 21.69
C ARG A 317 -33.73 -22.93 23.07
N GLN A 318 -33.90 -21.79 23.74
CA GLN A 318 -34.60 -21.70 25.03
C GLN A 318 -36.13 -21.67 24.88
N GLY A 319 -36.60 -21.47 23.64
CA GLY A 319 -38.02 -21.44 23.34
C GLY A 319 -38.59 -22.77 22.91
N LEU A 320 -39.91 -22.78 22.72
CA LEU A 320 -40.68 -23.89 22.16
C LEU A 320 -41.31 -23.48 20.82
N ASP A 321 -41.27 -24.38 19.86
CA ASP A 321 -41.95 -24.25 18.56
C ASP A 321 -43.47 -24.47 18.66
N GLN A 322 -44.17 -24.43 17.52
CA GLN A 322 -45.62 -24.66 17.50
C GLN A 322 -46.04 -26.09 17.87
N ALA A 323 -45.13 -27.07 17.74
CA ALA A 323 -45.36 -28.44 18.15
C ALA A 323 -44.99 -28.69 19.62
N GLY A 324 -44.53 -27.65 20.34
CA GLY A 324 -44.05 -27.74 21.72
C GLY A 324 -42.68 -28.37 21.85
N GLN A 325 -41.89 -28.48 20.76
CA GLN A 325 -40.52 -28.96 20.79
C GLN A 325 -39.53 -27.82 21.07
N PRO A 326 -38.40 -28.08 21.73
CA PRO A 326 -37.35 -27.08 21.87
C PRO A 326 -36.87 -26.55 20.51
N GLY A 327 -36.63 -25.23 20.40
CA GLY A 327 -36.10 -24.63 19.21
C GLY A 327 -34.70 -25.16 18.87
N GLY A 328 -34.41 -25.31 17.59
CA GLY A 328 -33.09 -25.58 17.04
C GLY A 328 -32.28 -24.29 16.80
N ASP A 329 -31.24 -24.38 15.97
CA ASP A 329 -30.54 -23.23 15.47
C ASP A 329 -31.39 -22.50 14.42
N PHE A 330 -31.53 -21.20 14.58
CA PHE A 330 -32.22 -20.36 13.58
C PHE A 330 -31.27 -19.95 12.44
N PHE A 331 -30.02 -19.68 12.77
CA PHE A 331 -28.94 -19.41 11.82
C PHE A 331 -27.87 -20.50 11.87
N THR A 332 -27.27 -20.81 10.73
CA THR A 332 -26.04 -21.59 10.63
C THR A 332 -24.88 -20.69 10.25
N ILE A 333 -23.69 -21.01 10.74
CA ILE A 333 -22.44 -20.32 10.40
C ILE A 333 -21.28 -21.32 10.52
N ALA A 334 -20.31 -21.23 9.61
CA ALA A 334 -19.17 -22.15 9.60
C ALA A 334 -18.22 -21.92 10.79
N ALA A 335 -17.54 -23.00 11.19
CA ALA A 335 -16.48 -22.92 12.20
C ALA A 335 -15.29 -22.06 11.71
N PRO A 336 -14.49 -21.49 12.64
CA PRO A 336 -13.24 -20.80 12.32
C PRO A 336 -12.30 -21.63 11.45
N VAL A 337 -11.65 -20.95 10.48
CA VAL A 337 -10.72 -21.61 9.56
C VAL A 337 -9.29 -21.41 10.04
N ALA A 338 -8.50 -22.48 10.05
CA ALA A 338 -7.06 -22.45 10.31
C ALA A 338 -6.30 -22.90 9.06
N HIS A 339 -5.26 -22.16 8.69
CA HIS A 339 -4.35 -22.47 7.59
C HIS A 339 -2.97 -22.79 8.15
N ALA A 340 -2.46 -24.00 7.87
CA ALA A 340 -1.06 -24.32 8.14
C ALA A 340 -0.15 -23.62 7.14
N SER A 341 0.99 -23.12 7.60
CA SER A 341 2.00 -22.56 6.69
C SER A 341 2.52 -23.64 5.73
N LEU A 342 2.71 -23.28 4.47
CA LEU A 342 3.33 -24.17 3.47
C LEU A 342 4.80 -24.50 3.80
N SER A 343 5.43 -23.74 4.69
CA SER A 343 6.80 -23.97 5.17
C SER A 343 6.88 -24.92 6.37
N ASN A 344 5.76 -25.36 6.91
CA ASN A 344 5.74 -26.27 8.06
C ASN A 344 6.40 -27.61 7.73
N GLN A 345 7.17 -28.12 8.66
CA GLN A 345 7.96 -29.35 8.54
C GLN A 345 7.34 -30.51 9.34
N GLY A 346 6.57 -30.20 10.39
CA GLY A 346 5.94 -31.19 11.26
C GLY A 346 4.81 -31.97 10.58
N SER A 347 4.68 -33.25 10.89
CA SER A 347 3.68 -34.17 10.31
C SER A 347 2.23 -33.78 10.65
N ALA A 348 1.98 -33.06 11.73
CA ALA A 348 0.66 -32.61 12.13
C ALA A 348 0.05 -31.60 11.13
N SER A 349 0.91 -30.90 10.37
CA SER A 349 0.51 -29.90 9.36
C SER A 349 0.90 -30.29 7.92
N ALA A 350 1.44 -31.48 7.73
CA ALA A 350 1.81 -31.97 6.40
C ALA A 350 0.59 -32.22 5.50
N GLY A 351 0.75 -31.95 4.20
CA GLY A 351 -0.28 -32.20 3.19
C GLY A 351 -1.48 -31.25 3.23
N GLY A 352 -1.32 -30.06 3.86
CA GLY A 352 -2.37 -29.02 3.92
C GLY A 352 -3.43 -29.28 5.01
N ASN A 353 -3.28 -30.31 5.82
CA ASN A 353 -4.10 -30.48 7.03
C ASN A 353 -3.62 -29.47 8.07
N ALA A 354 -4.54 -28.61 8.56
CA ALA A 354 -4.18 -27.63 9.56
C ALA A 354 -3.66 -28.25 10.86
N GLY A 355 -4.11 -29.47 11.21
CA GLY A 355 -3.80 -30.10 12.49
C GLY A 355 -4.30 -29.33 13.72
N LEU A 356 -4.83 -28.13 13.49
CA LEU A 356 -5.36 -27.20 14.48
C LEU A 356 -6.83 -26.95 14.17
N THR A 357 -7.68 -27.01 15.20
CA THR A 357 -9.10 -26.67 15.10
C THR A 357 -9.47 -25.61 16.12
N ALA A 358 -10.49 -24.81 15.80
CA ALA A 358 -10.98 -23.74 16.65
C ALA A 358 -12.50 -23.71 16.69
N GLU A 359 -13.05 -23.31 17.84
CA GLU A 359 -14.48 -23.11 18.05
C GLU A 359 -14.71 -21.81 18.80
N VAL A 360 -15.79 -21.10 18.46
CA VAL A 360 -16.24 -19.91 19.21
C VAL A 360 -17.02 -20.38 20.42
N LYS A 361 -16.48 -20.16 21.61
CA LYS A 361 -17.08 -20.56 22.88
C LYS A 361 -17.78 -19.41 23.58
N ASP A 362 -17.19 -18.22 23.54
CA ASP A 362 -17.73 -17.01 24.14
C ASP A 362 -17.71 -15.84 23.13
N ILE A 363 -18.89 -15.53 22.60
CA ILE A 363 -19.05 -14.46 21.61
C ILE A 363 -18.80 -13.06 22.20
N GLN A 364 -19.03 -12.88 23.51
CA GLN A 364 -18.82 -11.58 24.15
C GLN A 364 -17.35 -11.22 24.24
N ALA A 365 -16.49 -12.24 24.47
CA ALA A 365 -15.05 -12.07 24.53
C ALA A 365 -14.38 -12.07 23.15
N LEU A 366 -15.09 -12.51 22.09
CA LEU A 366 -14.52 -12.64 20.73
C LEU A 366 -14.04 -11.31 20.18
N GLN A 367 -12.78 -11.30 19.73
CA GLN A 367 -12.15 -10.14 19.09
C GLN A 367 -12.26 -10.24 17.55
N ALA A 368 -12.42 -9.10 16.88
CA ALA A 368 -12.36 -9.01 15.43
C ALA A 368 -10.88 -9.02 14.97
N SER A 369 -10.28 -10.19 14.91
CA SER A 369 -8.86 -10.35 14.59
C SER A 369 -8.55 -11.75 14.11
N ASP A 370 -7.52 -11.84 13.27
CA ASP A 370 -6.82 -13.09 12.97
C ASP A 370 -5.72 -13.33 14.01
N TYR A 371 -5.28 -14.60 14.10
CA TYR A 371 -4.24 -15.03 15.04
C TYR A 371 -3.15 -15.80 14.32
N ARG A 372 -1.89 -15.45 14.61
CA ARG A 372 -0.72 -16.26 14.23
C ARG A 372 -0.33 -17.13 15.38
N ILE A 373 -0.26 -18.42 15.14
CA ILE A 373 0.18 -19.43 16.10
C ILE A 373 1.54 -19.94 15.60
N SER A 374 2.56 -19.93 16.44
CA SER A 374 3.92 -20.37 16.08
C SER A 374 4.48 -21.26 17.17
N TYR A 375 5.18 -22.34 16.80
CA TYR A 375 5.84 -23.22 17.76
C TYR A 375 7.34 -22.91 17.89
N HIS A 376 7.81 -22.83 19.13
CA HIS A 376 9.19 -22.55 19.48
C HIS A 376 9.82 -23.73 20.23
N ALA A 377 10.54 -24.61 19.53
CA ALA A 377 11.13 -25.82 20.10
C ALA A 377 12.11 -25.54 21.26
N ALA A 378 12.84 -24.41 21.21
CA ALA A 378 13.78 -24.04 22.28
C ALA A 378 13.10 -23.80 23.64
N SER A 379 11.85 -23.35 23.65
CA SER A 379 11.05 -23.16 24.86
C SER A 379 10.02 -24.26 25.08
N GLY A 380 9.77 -25.12 24.09
CA GLY A 380 8.70 -26.10 24.09
C GLY A 380 7.30 -25.51 24.12
N LYS A 381 7.12 -24.29 23.60
CA LYS A 381 5.87 -23.53 23.72
C LYS A 381 5.33 -23.07 22.38
N TYR A 382 3.99 -22.99 22.33
CA TYR A 382 3.29 -22.20 21.33
C TYR A 382 3.24 -20.73 21.72
N GLU A 383 3.48 -19.84 20.78
CA GLU A 383 3.18 -18.41 20.88
C GLU A 383 1.97 -18.11 20.01
N ILE A 384 0.90 -17.58 20.58
CA ILE A 384 -0.30 -17.12 19.88
C ILE A 384 -0.29 -15.60 19.89
N GLN A 385 -0.17 -15.01 18.70
CA GLN A 385 -0.18 -13.56 18.49
C GLN A 385 -1.50 -13.14 17.85
N ARG A 386 -2.22 -12.22 18.49
CA ARG A 386 -3.36 -11.54 17.89
C ARG A 386 -2.85 -10.48 16.92
N LEU A 387 -3.30 -10.52 15.65
CA LEU A 387 -2.71 -9.69 14.59
C LEU A 387 -3.21 -8.24 14.61
N SER A 388 -4.38 -7.96 15.19
CA SER A 388 -4.96 -6.59 15.24
C SER A 388 -4.16 -5.62 16.13
N ASP A 389 -3.52 -6.10 17.21
CA ASP A 389 -2.80 -5.28 18.19
C ASP A 389 -1.45 -5.85 18.60
N GLY A 390 -1.09 -7.02 18.07
CA GLY A 390 0.19 -7.67 18.32
C GLY A 390 0.33 -8.33 19.71
N VAL A 391 -0.75 -8.42 20.49
CA VAL A 391 -0.73 -9.07 21.81
C VAL A 391 -0.36 -10.53 21.67
N LYS A 392 0.60 -10.99 22.48
CA LYS A 392 1.14 -12.35 22.47
C LYS A 392 0.79 -13.08 23.76
N ARG A 393 0.43 -14.37 23.63
CA ARG A 393 0.26 -15.31 24.74
C ARG A 393 1.00 -16.60 24.44
N SER A 394 1.59 -17.23 25.47
CA SER A 394 2.35 -18.47 25.34
C SER A 394 1.64 -19.60 26.06
N PHE A 395 1.63 -20.78 25.44
CA PHE A 395 1.04 -22.01 25.96
C PHE A 395 2.05 -23.16 25.85
N ASP A 396 1.98 -24.13 26.71
CA ASP A 396 2.89 -25.28 26.67
C ASP A 396 2.60 -26.17 25.44
N GLY A 397 3.61 -26.88 24.94
CA GLY A 397 3.50 -27.69 23.72
C GLY A 397 2.54 -28.89 23.85
N ASP A 398 2.24 -29.32 25.08
CA ASP A 398 1.30 -30.39 25.44
C ASP A 398 -0.06 -29.87 25.94
N ALA A 399 -0.31 -28.55 25.85
CA ALA A 399 -1.52 -27.95 26.42
C ALA A 399 -2.83 -28.47 25.80
N GLY A 400 -2.77 -29.06 24.60
CA GLY A 400 -3.92 -29.61 23.89
C GLY A 400 -4.97 -28.52 23.61
N GLN A 401 -5.99 -28.44 24.47
CA GLN A 401 -7.03 -27.43 24.36
C GLN A 401 -6.69 -26.17 25.16
N VAL A 402 -6.72 -25.00 24.50
CA VAL A 402 -6.45 -23.69 25.12
C VAL A 402 -7.56 -22.70 24.81
N GLU A 403 -7.78 -21.75 25.72
CA GLU A 403 -8.78 -20.70 25.55
C GLU A 403 -8.10 -19.32 25.38
N ILE A 404 -8.52 -18.57 24.35
CA ILE A 404 -8.04 -17.22 24.09
C ILE A 404 -9.14 -16.38 23.45
N ASP A 405 -9.44 -15.21 24.03
CA ASP A 405 -10.35 -14.21 23.45
C ASP A 405 -11.72 -14.80 23.04
N GLY A 406 -12.26 -15.74 23.82
CA GLY A 406 -13.54 -16.41 23.53
C GLY A 406 -13.46 -17.56 22.53
N LEU A 407 -12.27 -17.91 22.07
CA LEU A 407 -12.01 -19.07 21.21
C LEU A 407 -11.50 -20.24 22.06
N SER A 408 -11.91 -21.44 21.72
CA SER A 408 -11.34 -22.70 22.19
C SER A 408 -10.54 -23.32 21.04
N LEU A 409 -9.24 -23.49 21.22
CA LEU A 409 -8.30 -23.99 20.22
C LEU A 409 -7.80 -25.36 20.63
N ASN A 410 -7.82 -26.33 19.72
CA ASN A 410 -7.11 -27.61 19.89
C ASN A 410 -5.77 -27.49 19.16
N LEU A 411 -4.68 -27.36 19.91
CA LEU A 411 -3.32 -27.33 19.40
C LEU A 411 -2.79 -28.74 19.17
N PRO A 412 -2.00 -28.98 18.10
CA PRO A 412 -1.29 -30.25 17.94
C PRO A 412 -0.35 -30.50 19.14
N ASP A 413 -0.21 -31.77 19.53
CA ASP A 413 0.71 -32.15 20.61
C ASP A 413 2.16 -32.09 20.11
N ALA A 414 2.87 -31.04 20.49
CA ALA A 414 4.26 -30.83 20.09
C ALA A 414 5.27 -31.69 20.85
N THR A 415 4.83 -32.49 21.85
CA THR A 415 5.69 -33.47 22.54
C THR A 415 5.85 -34.75 21.74
N GLN A 416 4.97 -35.00 20.76
CA GLN A 416 5.10 -36.14 19.85
C GLN A 416 6.25 -35.92 18.88
N PRO A 417 7.24 -36.81 18.79
CA PRO A 417 8.38 -36.64 17.90
C PRO A 417 7.97 -36.43 16.43
N GLY A 418 8.41 -35.34 15.82
CA GLY A 418 8.12 -35.01 14.41
C GLY A 418 6.70 -34.55 14.12
N ALA A 419 5.84 -34.40 15.15
CA ALA A 419 4.49 -33.86 14.94
C ALA A 419 4.53 -32.38 14.63
N VAL A 420 5.31 -31.62 15.38
CA VAL A 420 5.50 -30.17 15.21
C VAL A 420 6.99 -29.86 15.32
N GLU A 421 7.48 -29.06 14.37
CA GLU A 421 8.89 -28.67 14.32
C GLU A 421 9.08 -27.18 14.66
N HIS A 422 10.32 -26.80 14.96
CA HIS A 422 10.64 -25.39 15.25
C HIS A 422 10.30 -24.48 14.06
N GLY A 423 9.47 -23.45 14.31
CA GLY A 423 9.07 -22.48 13.29
C GLY A 423 7.78 -22.85 12.55
N ASP A 424 7.21 -24.04 12.82
CA ASP A 424 5.88 -24.35 12.31
C ASP A 424 4.88 -23.32 12.78
N SER A 425 4.01 -22.89 11.87
CA SER A 425 3.06 -21.82 12.14
C SER A 425 1.71 -22.03 11.45
N TRP A 426 0.69 -21.42 12.03
CA TRP A 426 -0.69 -21.45 11.54
C TRP A 426 -1.27 -20.04 11.57
N LEU A 427 -2.08 -19.73 10.59
CA LEU A 427 -2.97 -18.57 10.56
C LEU A 427 -4.37 -19.05 10.92
N LEU A 428 -4.92 -18.57 12.04
CA LEU A 428 -6.30 -18.79 12.41
C LEU A 428 -7.13 -17.56 12.10
N GLN A 429 -8.21 -17.74 11.33
CA GLN A 429 -9.13 -16.69 10.90
C GLN A 429 -10.54 -16.94 11.44
N PRO A 430 -10.82 -16.54 12.70
CA PRO A 430 -12.10 -16.85 13.33
C PRO A 430 -13.27 -16.08 12.71
N THR A 431 -13.02 -14.85 12.31
CA THR A 431 -14.04 -13.88 11.91
C THR A 431 -14.01 -13.55 10.42
N MET A 432 -12.85 -13.60 9.78
CA MET A 432 -12.63 -13.03 8.45
C MET A 432 -13.60 -13.49 7.36
N ASN A 433 -13.96 -14.78 7.35
CA ASN A 433 -14.86 -15.37 6.36
C ASN A 433 -16.22 -15.81 6.95
N ALA A 434 -16.44 -15.55 8.23
CA ALA A 434 -17.65 -16.01 8.92
C ALA A 434 -18.93 -15.44 8.29
N ALA A 435 -18.92 -14.18 7.88
CA ALA A 435 -20.06 -13.51 7.25
C ALA A 435 -20.51 -14.17 5.92
N ALA A 436 -19.58 -14.75 5.16
CA ALA A 436 -19.90 -15.44 3.91
C ALA A 436 -20.64 -16.77 4.11
N SER A 437 -20.52 -17.38 5.29
CA SER A 437 -21.10 -18.69 5.63
C SER A 437 -22.43 -18.59 6.41
N LEU A 438 -22.87 -17.37 6.75
CA LEU A 438 -24.12 -17.17 7.45
C LEU A 438 -25.29 -17.61 6.59
N ALA A 439 -26.18 -18.43 7.14
CA ALA A 439 -27.40 -18.88 6.47
C ALA A 439 -28.57 -19.03 7.47
N VAL A 440 -29.80 -18.99 6.98
CA VAL A 440 -31.00 -19.29 7.78
C VAL A 440 -31.19 -20.81 7.77
N ALA A 441 -31.28 -21.42 8.94
CA ALA A 441 -31.47 -22.88 9.11
C ALA A 441 -32.95 -23.26 9.13
N VAL A 442 -33.84 -22.40 9.61
CA VAL A 442 -35.27 -22.64 9.75
C VAL A 442 -35.96 -22.35 8.43
N GLU A 443 -36.54 -23.37 7.80
CA GLU A 443 -37.30 -23.26 6.57
C GLU A 443 -38.82 -23.25 6.82
N ASN A 444 -39.26 -23.94 7.88
CA ASN A 444 -40.68 -24.06 8.21
C ASN A 444 -41.06 -23.05 9.31
N PRO A 445 -42.07 -22.16 9.05
CA PRO A 445 -42.53 -21.18 10.03
C PRO A 445 -42.96 -21.78 11.38
N ALA A 446 -43.42 -23.04 11.39
CA ALA A 446 -43.81 -23.73 12.60
C ALA A 446 -42.64 -24.01 13.57
N GLU A 447 -41.41 -24.09 13.06
CA GLU A 447 -40.18 -24.36 13.83
C GLU A 447 -39.64 -23.14 14.57
N ILE A 448 -40.20 -21.92 14.31
CA ILE A 448 -39.81 -20.72 15.06
C ILE A 448 -40.22 -20.89 16.52
N ALA A 449 -39.27 -20.91 17.43
CA ALA A 449 -39.46 -21.09 18.86
C ALA A 449 -39.91 -19.78 19.53
N ALA A 450 -41.16 -19.39 19.33
CA ALA A 450 -41.75 -18.16 19.86
C ALA A 450 -42.21 -18.27 21.32
N ALA A 451 -42.59 -19.46 21.77
CA ALA A 451 -43.14 -19.73 23.10
C ALA A 451 -42.04 -20.05 24.12
N ASP A 452 -42.36 -20.01 25.41
CA ASP A 452 -41.59 -20.59 26.48
C ASP A 452 -42.35 -21.70 27.21
N ALA A 453 -41.71 -22.42 28.12
CA ALA A 453 -42.29 -23.55 28.84
C ALA A 453 -43.44 -23.14 29.80
N SER A 454 -43.65 -21.85 30.08
CA SER A 454 -44.59 -21.39 31.12
C SER A 454 -46.05 -21.24 30.65
N GLY A 455 -46.28 -21.06 29.36
CA GLY A 455 -47.60 -20.67 28.84
C GLY A 455 -48.16 -21.52 27.69
N GLY A 456 -47.54 -22.66 27.36
CA GLY A 456 -47.90 -23.52 26.22
C GLY A 456 -47.45 -22.95 24.86
N ALA A 457 -47.64 -23.71 23.77
CA ALA A 457 -47.05 -23.49 22.46
C ALA A 457 -47.50 -22.19 21.72
N ILE A 458 -48.43 -21.43 22.29
CA ILE A 458 -49.01 -20.22 21.65
C ILE A 458 -48.56 -18.92 22.36
N ASN A 459 -47.83 -19.00 23.49
CA ASN A 459 -47.31 -17.80 24.14
C ASN A 459 -46.18 -17.16 23.33
N ASN A 460 -45.88 -15.89 23.61
CA ASN A 460 -44.89 -15.09 22.87
C ASN A 460 -43.65 -14.73 23.71
N ALA A 461 -43.48 -15.39 24.88
CA ALA A 461 -42.44 -14.96 25.83
C ALA A 461 -41.03 -15.08 25.28
N ASN A 462 -40.75 -16.11 24.48
CA ASN A 462 -39.44 -16.26 23.85
C ASN A 462 -39.27 -15.29 22.65
N ALA A 463 -40.33 -15.06 21.85
CA ALA A 463 -40.29 -14.10 20.75
C ALA A 463 -40.00 -12.67 21.24
N LEU A 464 -40.53 -12.27 22.41
CA LEU A 464 -40.19 -10.98 23.04
C LEU A 464 -38.72 -10.88 23.40
N LYS A 465 -38.11 -11.94 23.93
CA LYS A 465 -36.66 -11.99 24.22
C LYS A 465 -35.83 -11.96 22.95
N LEU A 466 -36.24 -12.67 21.89
CA LEU A 466 -35.60 -12.60 20.58
C LEU A 466 -35.63 -11.17 20.00
N ALA A 467 -36.76 -10.46 20.13
CA ALA A 467 -36.88 -9.06 19.70
C ALA A 467 -36.01 -8.11 20.53
N GLN A 468 -35.81 -8.39 21.83
CA GLN A 468 -34.95 -7.59 22.71
C GLN A 468 -33.48 -7.67 22.33
N LEU A 469 -33.02 -8.75 21.65
CA LEU A 469 -31.64 -8.88 21.16
C LEU A 469 -31.21 -7.72 20.25
N GLN A 470 -32.13 -7.00 19.63
CA GLN A 470 -31.83 -5.80 18.87
C GLN A 470 -31.10 -4.74 19.71
N THR A 471 -31.48 -4.60 20.98
CA THR A 471 -31.00 -3.57 21.91
C THR A 471 -30.13 -4.13 23.02
N ASP A 472 -30.21 -5.43 23.29
CA ASP A 472 -29.43 -6.08 24.32
C ASP A 472 -27.93 -6.01 24.01
N LYS A 473 -27.12 -5.81 25.04
CA LYS A 473 -25.68 -5.67 24.95
C LYS A 473 -25.02 -7.07 24.96
N VAL A 474 -25.10 -7.75 23.80
CA VAL A 474 -24.65 -9.14 23.64
C VAL A 474 -23.26 -9.27 23.06
N MET A 475 -22.62 -8.15 22.70
CA MET A 475 -21.29 -8.11 22.07
C MET A 475 -20.34 -7.18 22.81
N GLY A 476 -19.04 -7.24 22.49
CA GLY A 476 -18.02 -6.33 23.02
C GLY A 476 -17.95 -6.34 24.55
N GLN A 477 -17.88 -7.52 25.17
CA GLN A 477 -17.87 -7.72 26.62
C GLN A 477 -19.11 -7.13 27.31
N GLY A 478 -20.28 -7.25 26.65
CA GLY A 478 -21.54 -6.73 27.18
C GLY A 478 -21.72 -5.22 27.06
N SER A 479 -20.97 -4.56 26.18
CA SER A 479 -21.04 -3.10 25.99
C SER A 479 -21.83 -2.68 24.73
N LEU A 480 -21.99 -3.57 23.74
CA LEU A 480 -22.54 -3.27 22.44
C LEU A 480 -23.73 -4.17 22.10
N SER A 481 -24.74 -3.59 21.45
CA SER A 481 -25.78 -4.35 20.77
C SER A 481 -25.31 -4.77 19.36
N ILE A 482 -26.07 -5.63 18.70
CA ILE A 482 -25.83 -6.02 17.30
C ILE A 482 -25.88 -4.78 16.40
N SER A 483 -26.87 -3.89 16.60
CA SER A 483 -26.99 -2.64 15.85
C SER A 483 -25.82 -1.69 16.12
N ASP A 484 -25.39 -1.52 17.39
CA ASP A 484 -24.23 -0.68 17.73
C ASP A 484 -22.94 -1.20 17.08
N THR A 485 -22.78 -2.52 17.01
CA THR A 485 -21.61 -3.14 16.39
C THR A 485 -21.53 -2.78 14.90
N TYR A 486 -22.64 -2.85 14.16
CA TYR A 486 -22.65 -2.43 12.76
C TYR A 486 -22.36 -0.92 12.60
N LEU A 487 -22.98 -0.08 13.44
CA LEU A 487 -22.72 1.36 13.42
C LEU A 487 -21.24 1.71 13.72
N GLN A 488 -20.56 0.91 14.55
CA GLN A 488 -19.12 1.08 14.78
C GLN A 488 -18.31 0.80 13.50
N ILE A 489 -18.69 -0.24 12.71
CA ILE A 489 -18.02 -0.51 11.42
C ILE A 489 -18.17 0.70 10.49
N VAL A 490 -19.40 1.20 10.32
CA VAL A 490 -19.70 2.37 9.48
C VAL A 490 -18.89 3.60 9.92
N ASN A 491 -18.92 3.90 11.22
CA ASN A 491 -18.20 5.04 11.80
C ASN A 491 -16.68 4.91 11.62
N LYS A 492 -16.11 3.72 11.86
CA LYS A 492 -14.69 3.45 11.70
C LYS A 492 -14.20 3.72 10.27
N VAL A 493 -14.96 3.24 9.28
CA VAL A 493 -14.63 3.46 7.86
C VAL A 493 -14.83 4.93 7.49
N GLY A 494 -15.91 5.57 7.93
CA GLY A 494 -16.18 6.98 7.67
C GLY A 494 -15.10 7.91 8.24
N VAL A 495 -14.69 7.68 9.49
CA VAL A 495 -13.60 8.43 10.15
C VAL A 495 -12.27 8.22 9.40
N LYS A 496 -11.92 6.97 9.07
CA LYS A 496 -10.68 6.68 8.33
C LYS A 496 -10.68 7.31 6.93
N THR A 497 -11.81 7.26 6.22
CA THR A 497 -11.97 7.94 4.92
C THR A 497 -11.78 9.45 5.05
N GLY A 498 -12.35 10.07 6.07
CA GLY A 498 -12.18 11.50 6.36
C GLY A 498 -10.73 11.87 6.69
N GLU A 499 -10.06 11.06 7.51
CA GLU A 499 -8.63 11.20 7.85
C GLU A 499 -7.76 11.17 6.59
N VAL A 500 -7.90 10.12 5.78
CA VAL A 500 -7.08 9.94 4.57
C VAL A 500 -7.39 11.00 3.52
N THR A 501 -8.65 11.43 3.37
CA THR A 501 -9.04 12.53 2.49
C THR A 501 -8.33 13.84 2.89
N THR A 502 -8.30 14.13 4.18
CA THR A 502 -7.64 15.33 4.70
C THR A 502 -6.12 15.25 4.50
N ALA A 503 -5.51 14.08 4.76
CA ALA A 503 -4.08 13.85 4.56
C ALA A 503 -3.70 13.94 3.08
N SER A 504 -4.50 13.36 2.16
CA SER A 504 -4.28 13.46 0.71
C SER A 504 -4.30 14.92 0.24
N LYS A 505 -5.30 15.71 0.62
CA LYS A 505 -5.38 17.15 0.27
C LYS A 505 -4.21 17.97 0.81
N ALA A 506 -3.78 17.70 2.05
CA ALA A 506 -2.62 18.36 2.62
C ALA A 506 -1.34 18.01 1.85
N GLN A 507 -1.22 16.76 1.42
CA GLN A 507 -0.08 16.28 0.64
C GLN A 507 -0.08 16.85 -0.79
N ASP A 508 -1.24 17.03 -1.43
CA ASP A 508 -1.36 17.69 -2.74
C ASP A 508 -0.83 19.13 -2.70
N ASN A 509 -1.19 19.87 -1.65
CA ASN A 509 -0.67 21.22 -1.42
C ASN A 509 0.85 21.23 -1.22
N LEU A 510 1.36 20.27 -0.44
CA LEU A 510 2.80 20.12 -0.21
C LEU A 510 3.56 19.79 -1.49
N VAL A 511 3.05 18.89 -2.33
CA VAL A 511 3.65 18.55 -3.64
C VAL A 511 3.69 19.79 -4.52
N THR A 512 2.59 20.56 -4.59
CA THR A 512 2.54 21.81 -5.37
C THR A 512 3.59 22.81 -4.88
N GLN A 513 3.72 23.00 -3.58
CA GLN A 513 4.74 23.89 -2.99
C GLN A 513 6.17 23.43 -3.31
N ARG A 514 6.44 22.13 -3.18
CA ARG A 514 7.78 21.55 -3.46
C ARG A 514 8.12 21.62 -4.94
N LEU A 515 7.15 21.38 -5.80
CA LEU A 515 7.32 21.51 -7.25
C LEU A 515 7.65 22.97 -7.64
N THR A 516 6.93 23.95 -7.10
CA THR A 516 7.21 25.37 -7.34
C THR A 516 8.63 25.73 -6.87
N ALA A 517 9.02 25.33 -5.66
CA ALA A 517 10.36 25.59 -5.14
C ALA A 517 11.47 24.93 -5.99
N GLN A 518 11.23 23.74 -6.52
CA GLN A 518 12.18 23.08 -7.44
C GLN A 518 12.25 23.82 -8.78
N GLN A 519 11.09 24.24 -9.34
CA GLN A 519 11.03 24.95 -10.62
C GLN A 519 11.69 26.33 -10.55
N GLU A 520 11.63 27.03 -9.42
CA GLU A 520 12.32 28.31 -9.20
C GLU A 520 13.85 28.17 -9.34
N VAL A 521 14.42 27.00 -9.01
CA VAL A 521 15.86 26.75 -9.11
C VAL A 521 16.24 26.09 -10.45
N SER A 522 15.47 25.09 -10.86
CA SER A 522 15.84 24.17 -11.95
C SER A 522 15.00 24.36 -13.22
N GLY A 523 13.91 25.15 -13.15
CA GLY A 523 12.98 25.32 -14.24
C GLY A 523 13.52 26.21 -15.36
N VAL A 524 13.04 25.97 -16.58
CA VAL A 524 13.31 26.83 -17.73
C VAL A 524 12.24 27.92 -17.83
N SER A 525 12.69 29.20 -17.87
CA SER A 525 11.82 30.34 -18.12
C SER A 525 12.03 30.83 -19.57
N LEU A 526 11.02 30.66 -20.43
CA LEU A 526 11.11 31.13 -21.84
C LEU A 526 11.48 32.60 -21.96
N ARG A 527 11.03 33.46 -21.04
CA ARG A 527 11.35 34.89 -21.06
C ARG A 527 12.84 35.12 -20.78
N GLU A 528 13.40 34.42 -19.79
CA GLU A 528 14.81 34.53 -19.46
C GLU A 528 15.68 33.96 -20.58
N GLU A 529 15.32 32.82 -21.14
CA GLU A 529 16.08 32.22 -22.26
C GLU A 529 16.02 33.08 -23.52
N GLN A 530 14.89 33.75 -23.83
CA GLN A 530 14.80 34.70 -24.95
C GLN A 530 15.72 35.89 -24.75
N VAL A 531 15.77 36.48 -23.55
CA VAL A 531 16.70 37.56 -23.23
C VAL A 531 18.16 37.09 -23.34
N ALA A 532 18.46 35.92 -22.79
CA ALA A 532 19.79 35.30 -22.87
C ALA A 532 20.21 35.04 -24.33
N LEU A 533 19.28 34.55 -25.16
CA LEU A 533 19.54 34.28 -26.57
C LEU A 533 19.94 35.58 -27.32
N MET A 534 19.23 36.69 -27.10
CA MET A 534 19.55 37.99 -27.68
C MET A 534 20.92 38.47 -27.18
N GLN A 535 21.17 38.41 -25.88
CA GLN A 535 22.43 38.85 -25.29
C GLN A 535 23.64 38.02 -25.81
N TYR A 536 23.48 36.70 -25.96
CA TYR A 536 24.56 35.87 -26.49
C TYR A 536 24.76 36.02 -27.99
N ALA A 537 23.70 36.36 -28.76
CA ALA A 537 23.82 36.72 -30.16
C ALA A 537 24.60 38.05 -30.35
N GLU A 538 24.34 39.03 -29.49
CA GLU A 538 25.12 40.29 -29.50
C GLU A 538 26.59 40.05 -29.09
N GLN A 539 26.83 39.20 -28.09
CA GLN A 539 28.19 38.81 -27.69
C GLN A 539 28.95 38.11 -28.83
N TYR A 540 28.27 37.20 -29.56
CA TYR A 540 28.81 36.56 -30.75
C TYR A 540 29.22 37.59 -31.81
N GLN A 541 28.31 38.56 -32.16
CA GLN A 541 28.59 39.59 -33.13
C GLN A 541 29.74 40.51 -32.72
N ALA A 542 29.80 40.89 -31.43
CA ALA A 542 30.89 41.70 -30.90
C ALA A 542 32.24 40.98 -31.00
N SER A 543 32.26 39.67 -30.68
CA SER A 543 33.47 38.86 -30.78
C SER A 543 33.91 38.62 -32.24
N ALA A 544 32.97 38.51 -33.19
CA ALA A 544 33.24 38.45 -34.63
C ALA A 544 33.89 39.74 -35.14
N ARG A 545 33.35 40.91 -34.71
CA ARG A 545 33.95 42.19 -35.06
C ARG A 545 35.38 42.37 -34.54
N LEU A 546 35.72 41.81 -33.37
CA LEU A 546 37.11 41.82 -32.88
C LEU A 546 38.04 41.04 -33.80
N ILE A 547 37.59 39.94 -34.40
CA ILE A 547 38.36 39.17 -35.38
C ILE A 547 38.56 39.98 -36.67
N ASP A 548 37.48 40.64 -37.16
CA ASP A 548 37.58 41.50 -38.36
C ASP A 548 38.62 42.62 -38.17
N VAL A 549 38.56 43.32 -37.01
CA VAL A 549 39.51 44.36 -36.68
C VAL A 549 40.95 43.79 -36.57
N ALA A 550 41.08 42.62 -35.96
CA ALA A 550 42.40 41.96 -35.88
C ALA A 550 42.96 41.59 -37.26
N SER A 551 42.08 41.13 -38.18
CA SER A 551 42.46 40.83 -39.57
C SER A 551 42.89 42.08 -40.33
N GLN A 552 42.11 43.18 -40.24
CA GLN A 552 42.46 44.46 -40.85
C GLN A 552 43.77 45.04 -40.33
N MET A 553 44.02 44.94 -39.03
CA MET A 553 45.31 45.36 -38.46
C MET A 553 46.48 44.49 -38.98
N PHE A 554 46.25 43.19 -39.16
CA PHE A 554 47.28 42.31 -39.71
C PHE A 554 47.57 42.59 -41.19
N ASP A 555 46.52 42.80 -41.99
CA ASP A 555 46.64 43.18 -43.41
C ASP A 555 47.36 44.52 -43.57
N THR A 556 47.04 45.49 -42.69
CA THR A 556 47.72 46.79 -42.68
C THR A 556 49.23 46.64 -42.37
N LEU A 557 49.58 45.80 -41.42
CA LEU A 557 50.99 45.50 -41.10
C LEU A 557 51.71 44.80 -42.24
N LEU A 558 51.05 43.90 -42.97
CA LEU A 558 51.61 43.24 -44.16
C LEU A 558 51.81 44.20 -45.33
N SER A 559 50.89 45.18 -45.49
CA SER A 559 50.97 46.20 -46.56
C SER A 559 52.05 47.25 -46.29
N MET A 560 52.54 47.37 -45.06
CA MET A 560 53.65 48.26 -44.68
C MET A 560 55.05 47.74 -45.01
N LYS A 561 55.16 46.56 -45.59
CA LYS A 561 56.38 45.98 -46.12
C LYS A 561 56.43 46.13 -47.61
#